data_bb9690a9d2a4b737c2658e47c2b96cbd
#
_entry.id   bb9690a9d2a4b737c2658e47c2b96cbd
#
_cell.length_a   1.000
_cell.length_b   1.000
_cell.length_c   1.000
_cell.angle_alpha   90.00
_cell.angle_beta   90.00
_cell.angle_gamma   90.00
#
_symmetry.space_group_name_H-M   'P 1'
#
loop_
_entity.id
_entity.type
_entity.pdbx_description
1 polymer ?
#
loop_
_entity_poly.entity_id
_entity_poly.type
_entity_poly.pdbx_seq_one_letter_code
_entity_poly.pdbx_strand_id
1 'polypeptide(L)'
;INYLYDEEKQLILFHGSRVGHKIDALKSSDKVCFTVCGNEKIEKEDWAPFVQSAVVFGRCHLIENKELAIDVLKQFAMKYYPSEDMVNDEIANTGAAVQMFAIKIEHMSGKEVQEK
;
A
#
# COMPACT_ATOMS: atom_id res chain seq x y z
N ILE A 1 -0.79 -3.20 6.32
CA ILE A 1 -0.62 -3.47 4.88
C ILE A 1 0.63 -2.79 4.37
N ASN A 2 1.47 -3.55 3.70
CA ASN A 2 2.58 -3.01 2.95
C ASN A 2 2.07 -2.39 1.64
N TYR A 3 2.62 -1.28 1.25
CA TYR A 3 2.15 -0.54 0.09
C TYR A 3 3.31 0.09 -0.69
N LEU A 4 3.03 0.45 -1.95
CA LEU A 4 3.90 1.26 -2.79
C LEU A 4 3.10 2.48 -3.26
N TYR A 5 3.66 3.68 -3.08
CA TYR A 5 3.06 4.92 -3.56
C TYR A 5 3.68 5.30 -4.90
N ASP A 6 2.85 5.41 -5.93
CA ASP A 6 3.24 5.93 -7.24
C ASP A 6 2.75 7.38 -7.33
N GLU A 7 3.64 8.31 -7.08
CA GLU A 7 3.33 9.75 -7.04
C GLU A 7 2.90 10.28 -8.41
N GLU A 8 3.55 9.84 -9.47
CA GLU A 8 3.22 10.31 -10.83
C GLU A 8 1.80 9.95 -11.23
N LYS A 9 1.38 8.73 -10.93
CA LYS A 9 0.05 8.23 -11.29
C LYS A 9 -0.99 8.48 -10.21
N GLN A 10 -0.59 8.97 -9.04
CA GLN A 10 -1.46 9.16 -7.88
C GLN A 10 -2.16 7.86 -7.49
N LEU A 11 -1.38 6.78 -7.37
CA LEU A 11 -1.86 5.46 -7.01
C LEU A 11 -1.16 4.94 -5.77
N ILE A 12 -1.91 4.24 -4.93
CA ILE A 12 -1.37 3.40 -3.87
C ILE A 12 -1.57 1.96 -4.28
N LEU A 13 -0.47 1.21 -4.33
CA LEU A 13 -0.44 -0.17 -4.78
C LEU A 13 -0.19 -1.08 -3.60
N PHE A 14 -0.91 -2.19 -3.52
CA PHE A 14 -0.68 -3.22 -2.51
C PHE A 14 -1.09 -4.58 -3.03
N HIS A 15 -0.75 -5.63 -2.30
CA HIS A 15 -1.11 -6.99 -2.67
C HIS A 15 -1.83 -7.70 -1.53
N GLY A 16 -2.51 -8.77 -1.89
CA GLY A 16 -3.22 -9.61 -0.94
C GLY A 16 -3.64 -10.93 -1.57
N SER A 17 -4.47 -11.66 -0.87
CA SER A 17 -5.04 -12.91 -1.36
C SER A 17 -6.08 -12.64 -2.45
N ARG A 18 -6.27 -13.61 -3.34
CA ARG A 18 -7.32 -13.57 -4.37
C ARG A 18 -8.71 -13.79 -3.81
N VAL A 19 -8.81 -14.26 -2.58
CA VAL A 19 -10.06 -14.50 -1.88
C VAL A 19 -10.00 -13.90 -0.47
N GLY A 20 -11.15 -13.57 0.10
CA GLY A 20 -11.25 -13.07 1.45
C GLY A 20 -12.16 -11.86 1.58
N HIS A 21 -12.20 -11.29 2.78
CA HIS A 21 -13.09 -10.18 3.11
C HIS A 21 -12.86 -8.94 2.23
N LYS A 22 -11.60 -8.60 1.95
CA LYS A 22 -11.27 -7.42 1.10
C LYS A 22 -11.86 -7.58 -0.31
N ILE A 23 -11.73 -8.77 -0.89
CA ILE A 23 -12.27 -9.05 -2.23
C ILE A 23 -13.79 -8.93 -2.22
N ASP A 24 -14.44 -9.52 -1.24
CA ASP A 24 -15.90 -9.48 -1.11
C ASP A 24 -16.40 -8.05 -0.90
N ALA A 25 -15.72 -7.28 -0.06
CA ALA A 25 -16.05 -5.88 0.18
C ALA A 25 -15.92 -5.03 -1.10
N LEU A 26 -14.87 -5.24 -1.88
CA LEU A 26 -14.63 -4.50 -3.13
C LEU A 26 -15.63 -4.85 -4.24
N LYS A 27 -16.23 -6.03 -4.20
CA LYS A 27 -17.34 -6.38 -5.11
C LYS A 27 -18.58 -5.54 -4.86
N SER A 28 -18.77 -5.09 -3.62
CA SER A 28 -19.92 -4.27 -3.23
C SER A 28 -19.67 -2.78 -3.41
N SER A 29 -18.46 -2.31 -3.15
CA SER A 29 -18.09 -0.90 -3.29
C SER A 29 -16.59 -0.77 -3.50
N ASP A 30 -16.20 0.11 -4.41
CA ASP A 30 -14.79 0.44 -4.66
C ASP A 30 -14.27 1.61 -3.80
N LYS A 31 -15.15 2.25 -3.04
CA LYS A 31 -14.79 3.37 -2.15
C LYS A 31 -13.98 2.87 -0.98
N VAL A 32 -12.81 3.46 -0.77
CA VAL A 32 -11.90 3.06 0.31
C VAL A 32 -11.32 4.27 1.03
N CYS A 33 -10.86 4.01 2.24
CA CYS A 33 -10.04 4.92 3.02
C CYS A 33 -8.76 4.19 3.39
N PHE A 34 -7.62 4.82 3.14
CA PHE A 34 -6.32 4.28 3.45
C PHE A 34 -5.56 5.24 4.37
N THR A 35 -5.08 4.74 5.50
CA THR A 35 -4.39 5.56 6.48
C THR A 35 -2.98 5.03 6.71
N VAL A 36 -2.02 5.93 6.72
CA VAL A 36 -0.62 5.65 6.99
C VAL A 36 -0.15 6.52 8.15
N CYS A 37 0.54 5.92 9.09
CA CYS A 37 1.22 6.62 10.17
C CYS A 37 2.71 6.31 10.10
N GLY A 38 3.54 7.33 10.31
CA GLY A 38 4.99 7.15 10.23
C GLY A 38 5.75 8.19 11.03
N ASN A 39 7.07 8.01 11.07
CA ASN A 39 8.00 8.92 11.75
C ASN A 39 7.64 9.17 13.22
N GLU A 40 7.12 8.15 13.88
CA GLU A 40 6.76 8.21 15.29
C GLU A 40 8.02 8.38 16.15
N LYS A 41 8.02 9.39 17.02
CA LYS A 41 9.08 9.65 17.97
C LYS A 41 8.49 10.01 19.34
N ILE A 42 9.04 9.38 20.36
CA ILE A 42 8.73 9.76 21.75
C ILE A 42 10.05 10.17 22.39
N GLU A 43 10.20 11.46 22.66
CA GLU A 43 11.35 11.98 23.38
C GLU A 43 11.21 11.70 24.88
N LYS A 44 12.34 11.40 25.55
CA LYS A 44 12.34 11.03 26.97
C LYS A 44 11.76 12.10 27.90
N GLU A 45 11.86 13.36 27.52
CA GLU A 45 11.38 14.49 28.30
C GLU A 45 10.02 14.99 27.87
N ASP A 46 9.56 14.52 26.72
CA ASP A 46 8.24 14.87 26.17
C ASP A 46 7.33 13.66 26.28
N TRP A 47 6.14 13.86 26.80
CA TRP A 47 5.17 12.77 26.89
C TRP A 47 4.17 12.76 25.73
N ALA A 48 4.30 13.71 24.83
CA ALA A 48 3.51 13.72 23.61
C ALA A 48 4.31 13.14 22.46
N PRO A 49 3.75 12.22 21.67
CA PRO A 49 4.46 11.66 20.52
C PRO A 49 4.59 12.70 19.40
N PHE A 50 5.69 12.61 18.67
CA PHE A 50 5.79 13.19 17.35
C PHE A 50 5.34 12.15 16.35
N VAL A 51 4.31 12.42 15.56
CA VAL A 51 3.79 11.48 14.57
C VAL A 51 3.32 12.23 13.33
N GLN A 52 3.57 11.61 12.18
CA GLN A 52 3.03 12.06 10.91
C GLN A 52 2.02 11.03 10.43
N SER A 53 0.91 11.50 9.89
CA SER A 53 -0.10 10.63 9.31
C SER A 53 -0.65 11.21 8.02
N ALA A 54 -1.11 10.32 7.15
CA ALA A 54 -1.81 10.68 5.93
C ALA A 54 -3.07 9.83 5.82
N VAL A 55 -4.16 10.47 5.42
CA VAL A 55 -5.45 9.80 5.17
C VAL A 55 -5.81 10.00 3.71
N VAL A 56 -6.08 8.91 3.02
CA VAL A 56 -6.39 8.89 1.61
C VAL A 56 -7.80 8.35 1.41
N PHE A 57 -8.61 9.09 0.69
CA PHE A 57 -9.91 8.63 0.20
C PHE A 57 -9.80 8.41 -1.30
N GLY A 58 -10.25 7.26 -1.77
CA GLY A 58 -10.16 6.95 -3.19
C GLY A 58 -10.98 5.74 -3.59
N ARG A 59 -10.63 5.22 -4.76
CA ARG A 59 -11.27 4.05 -5.36
C ARG A 59 -10.25 2.95 -5.52
N CYS A 60 -10.59 1.76 -5.05
CA CYS A 60 -9.72 0.59 -5.13
C CYS A 60 -10.20 -0.35 -6.21
N HIS A 61 -9.29 -0.74 -7.08
CA HIS A 61 -9.55 -1.67 -8.17
C HIS A 61 -8.53 -2.80 -8.15
N LEU A 62 -9.00 -3.99 -8.55
CA LEU A 62 -8.14 -5.14 -8.77
C LEU A 62 -7.38 -4.94 -10.10
N ILE A 63 -6.10 -5.24 -10.08
CA ILE A 63 -5.30 -5.25 -11.31
C ILE A 63 -5.46 -6.62 -11.95
N GLU A 64 -6.25 -6.71 -13.01
CA GLU A 64 -6.59 -7.97 -13.66
C GLU A 64 -5.66 -8.34 -14.82
N ASN A 65 -4.98 -7.35 -15.43
CA ASN A 65 -3.99 -7.61 -16.46
C ASN A 65 -2.76 -8.28 -15.84
N LYS A 66 -2.48 -9.53 -16.25
CA LYS A 66 -1.40 -10.33 -15.65
C LYS A 66 -0.01 -9.72 -15.82
N GLU A 67 0.30 -9.18 -16.99
CA GLU A 67 1.60 -8.56 -17.24
C GLU A 67 1.80 -7.32 -16.38
N LEU A 68 0.78 -6.47 -16.31
CA LEU A 68 0.81 -5.28 -15.48
C LEU A 68 0.89 -5.65 -14.00
N ALA A 69 0.15 -6.66 -13.56
CA ALA A 69 0.17 -7.12 -12.18
C ALA A 69 1.56 -7.63 -11.78
N ILE A 70 2.24 -8.35 -12.65
CA ILE A 70 3.61 -8.83 -12.38
C ILE A 70 4.58 -7.67 -12.32
N ASP A 71 4.50 -6.70 -13.23
CA ASP A 71 5.37 -5.52 -13.22
C ASP A 71 5.19 -4.71 -11.93
N VAL A 72 3.97 -4.49 -11.51
CA VAL A 72 3.65 -3.79 -10.26
C VAL A 72 4.15 -4.57 -9.05
N LEU A 73 3.98 -5.89 -9.05
CA LEU A 73 4.46 -6.76 -7.99
C LEU A 73 5.98 -6.69 -7.86
N LYS A 74 6.70 -6.66 -8.96
CA LYS A 74 8.16 -6.48 -8.96
C LYS A 74 8.56 -5.14 -8.34
N GLN A 75 7.94 -4.05 -8.75
CA GLN A 75 8.22 -2.72 -8.20
C GLN A 75 7.92 -2.68 -6.70
N PHE A 76 6.81 -3.26 -6.28
CA PHE A 76 6.44 -3.38 -4.88
C PHE A 76 7.48 -4.17 -4.09
N ALA A 77 7.86 -5.33 -4.60
CA ALA A 77 8.80 -6.22 -3.92
C ALA A 77 10.20 -5.61 -3.82
N MET A 78 10.64 -4.84 -4.83
CA MET A 78 11.92 -4.14 -4.79
C MET A 78 12.01 -3.11 -3.65
N LYS A 79 10.88 -2.60 -3.18
CA LYS A 79 10.84 -1.71 -2.03
C LYS A 79 11.18 -2.46 -0.72
N TYR A 80 10.83 -3.73 -0.61
CA TYR A 80 10.90 -4.51 0.63
C TYR A 80 11.97 -5.60 0.64
N TYR A 81 12.37 -6.10 -0.52
CA TYR A 81 13.39 -7.15 -0.62
C TYR A 81 14.77 -6.58 -0.97
N PRO A 82 15.86 -7.19 -0.48
CA PRO A 82 17.20 -6.64 -0.63
C PRO A 82 17.82 -6.84 -2.03
N SER A 83 17.27 -7.74 -2.85
CA SER A 83 17.85 -7.98 -4.18
C SER A 83 16.79 -8.37 -5.21
N GLU A 84 17.10 -8.08 -6.48
CA GLU A 84 16.26 -8.44 -7.60
C GLU A 84 16.09 -9.96 -7.76
N ASP A 85 17.14 -10.73 -7.47
CA ASP A 85 17.08 -12.19 -7.55
C ASP A 85 16.10 -12.76 -6.56
N MET A 86 16.06 -12.26 -5.32
CA MET A 86 15.09 -12.66 -4.31
C MET A 86 13.66 -12.32 -4.73
N VAL A 87 13.47 -11.17 -5.35
CA VAL A 87 12.16 -10.74 -5.87
C VAL A 87 11.70 -11.68 -6.96
N ASN A 88 12.56 -12.00 -7.93
CA ASN A 88 12.23 -12.89 -9.03
C ASN A 88 11.89 -14.30 -8.54
N ASP A 89 12.64 -14.82 -7.58
CA ASP A 89 12.39 -16.13 -6.99
C ASP A 89 11.02 -16.17 -6.28
N GLU A 90 10.69 -15.15 -5.50
CA GLU A 90 9.43 -15.06 -4.79
C GLU A 90 8.24 -14.97 -5.77
N ILE A 91 8.37 -14.18 -6.83
CA ILE A 91 7.34 -14.07 -7.86
C ILE A 91 7.13 -15.40 -8.58
N ALA A 92 8.21 -16.11 -8.88
CA ALA A 92 8.11 -17.41 -9.52
C ALA A 92 7.39 -18.44 -8.64
N ASN A 93 7.59 -18.36 -7.33
CA ASN A 93 7.00 -19.32 -6.38
C ASN A 93 5.56 -18.97 -5.96
N THR A 94 5.25 -17.70 -5.76
CA THR A 94 3.99 -17.27 -5.15
C THR A 94 3.17 -16.28 -5.97
N GLY A 95 3.72 -15.73 -7.04
CA GLY A 95 3.08 -14.66 -7.83
C GLY A 95 1.69 -14.99 -8.34
N ALA A 96 1.44 -16.25 -8.70
CA ALA A 96 0.13 -16.67 -9.20
C ALA A 96 -0.98 -16.66 -8.14
N ALA A 97 -0.61 -16.75 -6.86
CA ALA A 97 -1.56 -16.74 -5.75
C ALA A 97 -1.87 -15.34 -5.22
N VAL A 98 -1.18 -14.32 -5.73
CA VAL A 98 -1.26 -12.95 -5.25
C VAL A 98 -2.18 -12.12 -6.14
N GLN A 99 -3.04 -11.34 -5.50
CA GLN A 99 -3.84 -10.32 -6.17
C GLN A 99 -3.22 -8.96 -5.91
N MET A 100 -3.03 -8.20 -6.99
CA MET A 100 -2.59 -6.80 -6.89
C MET A 100 -3.79 -5.86 -6.89
N PHE A 101 -3.68 -4.80 -6.09
CA PHE A 101 -4.71 -3.78 -5.92
C PHE A 101 -4.11 -2.40 -6.18
N ALA A 102 -4.92 -1.53 -6.75
CA ALA A 102 -4.56 -0.12 -6.94
C ALA A 102 -5.64 0.78 -6.36
N ILE A 103 -5.25 1.70 -5.50
CA ILE A 103 -6.14 2.76 -5.01
C ILE A 103 -5.85 4.02 -5.81
N LYS A 104 -6.83 4.50 -6.56
CA LYS A 104 -6.77 5.80 -7.21
C LYS A 104 -7.13 6.86 -6.20
N ILE A 105 -6.21 7.78 -5.94
CA ILE A 105 -6.38 8.82 -4.93
C ILE A 105 -7.34 9.89 -5.44
N GLU A 106 -8.43 10.13 -4.70
CA GLU A 106 -9.36 11.21 -4.96
C GLU A 106 -9.13 12.40 -4.02
N HIS A 107 -8.78 12.10 -2.77
CA HIS A 107 -8.46 13.12 -1.77
C HIS A 107 -7.42 12.58 -0.81
N MET A 108 -6.44 13.41 -0.46
CA MET A 108 -5.41 13.06 0.50
C MET A 108 -5.15 14.24 1.42
N SER A 109 -5.08 13.95 2.71
CA SER A 109 -4.70 14.94 3.73
C SER A 109 -3.61 14.38 4.63
N GLY A 110 -2.76 15.27 5.11
CA GLY A 110 -1.70 14.93 6.04
C GLY A 110 -1.87 15.65 7.37
N LYS A 111 -1.36 15.02 8.42
CA LYS A 111 -1.34 15.61 9.74
C LYS A 111 -0.01 15.31 10.42
N GLU A 112 0.52 16.31 11.10
CA GLU A 112 1.71 16.18 11.91
C GLU A 112 1.39 16.64 13.34
N VAL A 113 1.79 15.82 14.30
CA VAL A 113 1.63 16.13 15.72
C VAL A 113 3.01 16.35 16.31
N GLN A 114 3.24 17.56 16.83
CA GLN A 114 4.48 17.97 17.49
C GLN A 114 4.11 18.68 18.79
N GLU A 115 3.73 17.93 19.78
CA GLU A 115 3.46 18.51 21.09
C GLU A 115 4.69 18.42 21.97
N LYS A 116 5.03 19.52 22.61
CA LYS A 116 6.09 19.58 23.59
C LYS A 116 5.54 19.91 24.96
#